data_ba3bfbc6c80696b5fd651a45c7a8ab5c
#
_entry.id   ba3bfbc6c80696b5fd651a45c7a8ab5c
#
_cell.length_a   1.000
_cell.length_b   1.000
_cell.length_c   1.000
_cell.angle_alpha   90.00
_cell.angle_beta   90.00
_cell.angle_gamma   90.00
#
_symmetry.space_group_name_H-M   'P 1'
#
loop_
_entity.id
_entity.type
_entity.pdbx_description
1 polymer ?
#
loop_
_entity_poly.entity_id
_entity_poly.type
_entity_poly.pdbx_seq_one_letter_code
_entity_poly.pdbx_strand_id
1 'polypeptide(L)'
;MNLDLTGKNAFVGGSSKGIGKAVAFELAKLGANITLVGRDEPALVQGQIDLSFISKAEQHHDSLAIDFSNPEKVKSAVVKHQKKTNKVYHILINNTGGPASGKIFDAEEKEFMAAFEAHLINNHNLVKLFAEGMKKDGYGRVVNIISTSVKQPLPNLGVSNTIRAAVANWSKTMANELGAFGITVNNVLPGATETERLQSIIQTKSDKTGWGIDIVRDEMLKEIPMKRFGKAEEVAAAVAFLCSPAAAYINGINVPVDGGRTGSL
;
A
#
# COMPACT_ATOMS: atom_id res chain seq x y z
N MET A 1 -21.31 1.57 -12.86
CA MET A 1 -20.28 2.14 -11.99
C MET A 1 -19.10 2.56 -12.85
N ASN A 2 -18.59 3.79 -12.72
CA ASN A 2 -17.43 4.22 -13.50
C ASN A 2 -16.13 3.86 -12.77
N LEU A 3 -15.40 2.86 -13.28
CA LEU A 3 -14.09 2.43 -12.77
C LEU A 3 -12.95 2.77 -13.73
N ASP A 4 -13.22 3.47 -14.82
CA ASP A 4 -12.24 3.77 -15.86
C ASP A 4 -11.13 4.69 -15.35
N LEU A 5 -9.89 4.25 -15.52
CA LEU A 5 -8.67 4.98 -15.18
C LEU A 5 -7.82 5.31 -16.42
N THR A 6 -8.40 5.25 -17.61
CA THR A 6 -7.71 5.57 -18.86
C THR A 6 -7.10 6.98 -18.80
N GLY A 7 -5.82 7.06 -19.16
CA GLY A 7 -5.04 8.30 -19.10
C GLY A 7 -4.55 8.71 -17.71
N LYS A 8 -4.87 7.97 -16.64
CA LYS A 8 -4.36 8.24 -15.30
C LYS A 8 -3.01 7.55 -15.09
N ASN A 9 -2.06 8.26 -14.46
CA ASN A 9 -0.76 7.72 -14.10
C ASN A 9 -0.77 7.35 -12.62
N ALA A 10 -0.40 6.10 -12.30
CA ALA A 10 -0.32 5.56 -10.96
C ALA A 10 1.13 5.28 -10.55
N PHE A 11 1.54 5.78 -9.39
CA PHE A 11 2.78 5.44 -8.71
C PHE A 11 2.46 4.39 -7.64
N VAL A 12 2.99 3.18 -7.79
CA VAL A 12 2.66 2.06 -6.91
C VAL A 12 3.89 1.61 -6.12
N GLY A 13 3.93 1.97 -4.84
CA GLY A 13 4.99 1.55 -3.92
C GLY A 13 4.94 0.06 -3.60
N GLY A 14 6.13 -0.56 -3.36
CA GLY A 14 6.22 -1.97 -2.97
C GLY A 14 5.58 -2.93 -3.96
N SER A 15 5.69 -2.65 -5.25
CA SER A 15 4.97 -3.36 -6.32
C SER A 15 5.76 -4.47 -7.01
N SER A 16 6.95 -4.85 -6.50
CA SER A 16 7.68 -6.01 -7.00
C SER A 16 6.98 -7.35 -6.71
N LYS A 17 6.14 -7.43 -5.67
CA LYS A 17 5.41 -8.64 -5.26
C LYS A 17 4.20 -8.34 -4.37
N GLY A 18 3.45 -9.38 -4.03
CA GLY A 18 2.36 -9.34 -3.05
C GLY A 18 1.27 -8.33 -3.39
N ILE A 19 0.74 -7.65 -2.37
CA ILE A 19 -0.37 -6.70 -2.51
C ILE A 19 -0.04 -5.57 -3.48
N GLY A 20 1.17 -5.00 -3.41
CA GLY A 20 1.56 -3.91 -4.31
C GLY A 20 1.57 -4.32 -5.78
N LYS A 21 2.07 -5.54 -6.11
CA LYS A 21 2.01 -6.08 -7.48
C LYS A 21 0.57 -6.28 -7.92
N ALA A 22 -0.27 -6.90 -7.09
CA ALA A 22 -1.69 -7.12 -7.41
C ALA A 22 -2.43 -5.79 -7.65
N VAL A 23 -2.17 -4.75 -6.83
CA VAL A 23 -2.74 -3.41 -7.04
C VAL A 23 -2.32 -2.81 -8.38
N ALA A 24 -1.03 -2.90 -8.73
CA ALA A 24 -0.52 -2.39 -10.00
C ALA A 24 -1.24 -3.04 -11.19
N PHE A 25 -1.44 -4.35 -11.13
CA PHE A 25 -2.14 -5.11 -12.17
C PHE A 25 -3.63 -4.74 -12.24
N GLU A 26 -4.30 -4.58 -11.12
CA GLU A 26 -5.71 -4.23 -11.11
C GLU A 26 -5.95 -2.81 -11.65
N LEU A 27 -5.10 -1.83 -11.27
CA LEU A 27 -5.17 -0.49 -11.83
C LEU A 27 -4.88 -0.47 -13.35
N ALA A 28 -3.94 -1.30 -13.83
CA ALA A 28 -3.65 -1.42 -15.26
C ALA A 28 -4.84 -1.99 -16.05
N LYS A 29 -5.52 -3.01 -15.53
CA LYS A 29 -6.76 -3.54 -16.16
C LYS A 29 -7.85 -2.47 -16.30
N LEU A 30 -7.88 -1.52 -15.38
CA LEU A 30 -8.80 -0.38 -15.43
C LEU A 30 -8.32 0.76 -16.34
N GLY A 31 -7.17 0.64 -17.00
CA GLY A 31 -6.67 1.59 -17.98
C GLY A 31 -5.57 2.55 -17.50
N ALA A 32 -5.11 2.44 -16.24
CA ALA A 32 -4.05 3.31 -15.73
C ALA A 32 -2.67 2.95 -16.30
N ASN A 33 -1.85 3.97 -16.52
CA ASN A 33 -0.41 3.82 -16.72
C ASN A 33 0.27 3.58 -15.36
N ILE A 34 1.13 2.60 -15.26
CA ILE A 34 1.72 2.18 -13.99
C ILE A 34 3.21 2.52 -13.95
N THR A 35 3.66 3.12 -12.85
CA THR A 35 5.05 3.14 -12.44
C THR A 35 5.22 2.18 -11.27
N LEU A 36 5.87 1.05 -11.53
CA LEU A 36 6.20 0.05 -10.50
C LEU A 36 7.38 0.53 -9.66
N VAL A 37 7.26 0.45 -8.32
CA VAL A 37 8.31 0.97 -7.43
C VAL A 37 8.66 -0.02 -6.33
N GLY A 38 9.94 -0.26 -6.13
CA GLY A 38 10.46 -1.17 -5.11
C GLY A 38 11.97 -1.29 -5.16
N ARG A 39 12.55 -2.23 -4.39
CA ARG A 39 14.01 -2.42 -4.32
C ARG A 39 14.54 -3.44 -5.33
N ASP A 40 13.70 -4.39 -5.70
CA ASP A 40 14.04 -5.53 -6.55
C ASP A 40 13.85 -5.14 -8.03
N GLU A 41 14.87 -4.55 -8.61
CA GLU A 41 14.84 -4.07 -10.00
C GLU A 41 14.49 -5.18 -11.01
N PRO A 42 15.08 -6.39 -10.97
CA PRO A 42 14.68 -7.49 -11.84
C PRO A 42 13.20 -7.84 -11.75
N ALA A 43 12.64 -7.91 -10.54
CA ALA A 43 11.22 -8.18 -10.34
C ALA A 43 10.31 -7.04 -10.85
N LEU A 44 10.74 -5.77 -10.75
CA LEU A 44 10.02 -4.63 -11.32
C LEU A 44 10.02 -4.66 -12.84
N VAL A 45 11.15 -4.95 -13.47
CA VAL A 45 11.27 -5.09 -14.93
C VAL A 45 10.40 -6.23 -15.44
N GLN A 46 10.44 -7.39 -14.77
CA GLN A 46 9.53 -8.50 -15.12
C GLN A 46 8.06 -8.09 -14.94
N GLY A 47 7.72 -7.40 -13.86
CA GLY A 47 6.38 -6.87 -13.64
C GLY A 47 5.92 -5.90 -14.74
N GLN A 48 6.81 -5.07 -15.26
CA GLN A 48 6.53 -4.17 -16.39
C GLN A 48 6.24 -4.97 -17.68
N ILE A 49 7.00 -6.02 -17.94
CA ILE A 49 6.75 -6.94 -19.07
C ILE A 49 5.39 -7.63 -18.88
N ASP A 50 5.13 -8.18 -17.68
CA ASP A 50 3.85 -8.85 -17.39
C ASP A 50 2.66 -7.90 -17.59
N LEU A 51 2.78 -6.63 -17.20
CA LEU A 51 1.75 -5.60 -17.41
C LEU A 51 1.47 -5.37 -18.89
N SER A 52 2.47 -5.41 -19.78
CA SER A 52 2.28 -5.20 -21.21
C SER A 52 1.37 -6.23 -21.87
N PHE A 53 1.27 -7.45 -21.30
CA PHE A 53 0.39 -8.49 -21.83
C PHE A 53 -1.09 -8.30 -21.49
N ILE A 54 -1.40 -7.50 -20.45
CA ILE A 54 -2.79 -7.27 -19.99
C ILE A 54 -3.28 -5.87 -20.32
N SER A 55 -2.41 -5.03 -20.86
CA SER A 55 -2.67 -3.61 -21.10
C SER A 55 -3.25 -3.35 -22.47
N LYS A 56 -4.01 -2.27 -22.59
CA LYS A 56 -4.45 -1.72 -23.88
C LYS A 56 -3.25 -1.05 -24.59
N ALA A 57 -3.29 -0.96 -25.90
CA ALA A 57 -2.18 -0.45 -26.73
C ALA A 57 -1.66 0.96 -26.36
N GLU A 58 -2.51 1.79 -25.74
CA GLU A 58 -2.17 3.17 -25.37
C GLU A 58 -1.59 3.32 -23.96
N GLN A 59 -1.47 2.23 -23.18
CA GLN A 59 -0.92 2.29 -21.84
C GLN A 59 0.61 2.20 -21.86
N HIS A 60 1.24 3.04 -21.04
CA HIS A 60 2.69 3.08 -20.89
C HIS A 60 3.09 2.81 -19.46
N HIS A 61 3.75 1.68 -19.21
CA HIS A 61 4.24 1.30 -17.90
C HIS A 61 5.74 1.52 -17.82
N ASP A 62 6.21 1.88 -16.64
CA ASP A 62 7.62 1.97 -16.32
C ASP A 62 7.92 1.44 -14.91
N SER A 63 9.19 1.48 -14.54
CA SER A 63 9.63 1.03 -13.22
C SER A 63 10.69 1.96 -12.65
N LEU A 64 10.78 2.00 -11.32
CA LEU A 64 11.73 2.82 -10.59
C LEU A 64 12.25 2.05 -9.37
N ALA A 65 13.52 1.64 -9.44
CA ALA A 65 14.17 0.96 -8.33
C ALA A 65 14.53 1.96 -7.22
N ILE A 66 13.88 1.85 -6.05
CA ILE A 66 14.08 2.72 -4.88
C ILE A 66 14.00 1.91 -3.59
N ASP A 67 14.87 2.22 -2.64
CA ASP A 67 14.75 1.78 -1.25
C ASP A 67 14.07 2.86 -0.40
N PHE A 68 12.95 2.51 0.20
CA PHE A 68 12.18 3.40 1.07
C PHE A 68 12.80 3.62 2.47
N SER A 69 13.95 3.04 2.76
CA SER A 69 14.66 3.26 4.03
C SER A 69 15.28 4.65 4.17
N ASN A 70 15.38 5.42 3.08
CA ASN A 70 15.98 6.76 3.09
C ASN A 70 15.06 7.76 2.36
N PRO A 71 14.29 8.59 3.09
CA PRO A 71 13.33 9.52 2.50
C PRO A 71 13.92 10.55 1.53
N GLU A 72 15.13 11.05 1.79
CA GLU A 72 15.78 12.02 0.89
C GLU A 72 16.19 11.38 -0.44
N LYS A 73 16.68 10.14 -0.41
CA LYS A 73 16.97 9.40 -1.65
C LYS A 73 15.69 9.09 -2.43
N VAL A 74 14.61 8.72 -1.73
CA VAL A 74 13.29 8.51 -2.35
C VAL A 74 12.83 9.77 -3.07
N LYS A 75 12.81 10.92 -2.36
CA LYS A 75 12.42 12.20 -2.91
C LYS A 75 13.25 12.60 -4.13
N SER A 76 14.57 12.50 -4.02
CA SER A 76 15.50 12.85 -5.12
C SER A 76 15.27 11.97 -6.36
N ALA A 77 15.14 10.65 -6.17
CA ALA A 77 14.92 9.70 -7.26
C ALA A 77 13.56 9.93 -7.96
N VAL A 78 12.51 10.20 -7.19
CA VAL A 78 11.17 10.48 -7.74
C VAL A 78 11.17 11.79 -8.52
N VAL A 79 11.79 12.86 -8.02
CA VAL A 79 11.90 14.13 -8.75
C VAL A 79 12.68 13.96 -10.06
N LYS A 80 13.78 13.19 -10.04
CA LYS A 80 14.56 12.88 -11.25
C LYS A 80 13.71 12.08 -12.26
N HIS A 81 12.96 11.11 -11.77
CA HIS A 81 12.08 10.28 -12.59
C HIS A 81 10.96 11.10 -13.24
N GLN A 82 10.28 11.97 -12.47
CA GLN A 82 9.25 12.86 -13.03
C GLN A 82 9.79 13.79 -14.10
N LYS A 83 10.98 14.39 -13.88
CA LYS A 83 11.63 15.22 -14.90
C LYS A 83 11.96 14.44 -16.16
N LYS A 84 12.42 13.19 -16.06
CA LYS A 84 12.76 12.34 -17.21
C LYS A 84 11.52 11.93 -18.00
N THR A 85 10.42 11.61 -17.31
CA THR A 85 9.20 11.06 -17.94
C THR A 85 8.16 12.10 -18.25
N ASN A 86 8.30 13.32 -17.70
CA ASN A 86 7.29 14.40 -17.74
C ASN A 86 5.89 13.96 -17.28
N LYS A 87 5.83 12.96 -16.36
CA LYS A 87 4.56 12.40 -15.87
C LYS A 87 3.98 13.23 -14.74
N VAL A 88 2.69 13.52 -14.83
CA VAL A 88 1.85 13.93 -13.72
C VAL A 88 1.25 12.66 -13.11
N TYR A 89 1.44 12.44 -11.82
CA TYR A 89 0.84 11.30 -11.11
C TYR A 89 -0.52 11.70 -10.53
N HIS A 90 -1.54 10.91 -10.86
CA HIS A 90 -2.92 11.09 -10.41
C HIS A 90 -3.29 10.13 -9.25
N ILE A 91 -2.59 9.00 -9.21
CA ILE A 91 -2.83 7.94 -8.23
C ILE A 91 -1.50 7.64 -7.51
N LEU A 92 -1.54 7.68 -6.19
CA LEU A 92 -0.42 7.32 -5.31
C LEU A 92 -0.84 6.17 -4.41
N ILE A 93 -0.17 5.03 -4.55
CA ILE A 93 -0.32 3.89 -3.65
C ILE A 93 0.90 3.84 -2.72
N ASN A 94 0.71 4.27 -1.50
CA ASN A 94 1.69 4.19 -0.43
C ASN A 94 1.68 2.77 0.15
N ASN A 95 2.66 1.98 -0.25
CA ASN A 95 2.86 0.61 0.22
C ASN A 95 4.36 0.30 0.29
N THR A 96 4.81 -0.24 1.39
CA THR A 96 6.18 -0.71 1.60
C THR A 96 6.19 -1.86 2.61
N GLY A 97 7.32 -2.57 2.70
CA GLY A 97 7.50 -3.66 3.66
C GLY A 97 7.33 -3.19 5.10
N GLY A 98 6.62 -3.95 5.92
CA GLY A 98 6.42 -3.61 7.33
C GLY A 98 7.67 -3.89 8.18
N PRO A 99 7.78 -3.26 9.36
CA PRO A 99 8.86 -3.51 10.31
C PRO A 99 8.83 -4.96 10.83
N ALA A 100 9.90 -5.38 11.48
CA ALA A 100 10.00 -6.69 12.12
C ALA A 100 8.92 -6.90 13.18
N SER A 101 8.59 -8.16 13.45
CA SER A 101 7.65 -8.53 14.51
C SER A 101 8.36 -8.53 15.86
N GLY A 102 7.75 -7.91 16.87
CA GLY A 102 8.30 -7.83 18.24
C GLY A 102 7.30 -7.24 19.23
N LYS A 103 7.55 -7.48 20.53
CA LYS A 103 6.82 -6.80 21.61
C LYS A 103 7.22 -5.33 21.62
N ILE A 104 6.28 -4.44 21.89
CA ILE A 104 6.56 -2.98 21.90
C ILE A 104 7.50 -2.59 23.04
N PHE A 105 7.42 -3.29 24.18
CA PHE A 105 8.26 -3.00 25.34
C PHE A 105 9.74 -3.29 25.08
N ASP A 106 10.04 -4.25 24.21
CA ASP A 106 11.41 -4.67 23.88
C ASP A 106 11.96 -3.92 22.64
N ALA A 107 11.16 -3.04 22.01
CA ALA A 107 11.55 -2.35 20.79
C ALA A 107 12.51 -1.19 21.09
N GLU A 108 13.56 -1.05 20.27
CA GLU A 108 14.52 0.04 20.37
C GLU A 108 14.04 1.28 19.60
N GLU A 109 14.46 2.48 20.00
CA GLU A 109 14.12 3.74 19.35
C GLU A 109 14.39 3.74 17.84
N LYS A 110 15.51 3.15 17.43
CA LYS A 110 15.89 3.03 16.00
C LYS A 110 14.85 2.30 15.16
N GLU A 111 14.11 1.33 15.73
CA GLU A 111 13.06 0.59 15.02
C GLU A 111 11.84 1.48 14.75
N PHE A 112 11.49 2.34 15.72
CA PHE A 112 10.44 3.34 15.53
C PHE A 112 10.83 4.36 14.47
N MET A 113 12.06 4.92 14.56
CA MET A 113 12.53 5.91 13.60
C MET A 113 12.56 5.34 12.17
N ALA A 114 13.11 4.16 11.98
CA ALA A 114 13.16 3.50 10.68
C ALA A 114 11.74 3.25 10.10
N ALA A 115 10.80 2.80 10.95
CA ALA A 115 9.43 2.58 10.53
C ALA A 115 8.69 3.91 10.24
N PHE A 116 8.93 4.96 11.03
CA PHE A 116 8.37 6.29 10.83
C PHE A 116 8.83 6.90 9.51
N GLU A 117 10.12 6.83 9.22
CA GLU A 117 10.69 7.30 7.96
C GLU A 117 10.13 6.53 6.76
N ALA A 118 10.14 5.19 6.83
CA ALA A 118 9.71 4.34 5.73
C ALA A 118 8.21 4.49 5.40
N HIS A 119 7.36 4.70 6.41
CA HIS A 119 5.91 4.67 6.23
C HIS A 119 5.23 6.04 6.28
N LEU A 120 5.69 6.97 7.15
CA LEU A 120 5.01 8.25 7.28
C LEU A 120 5.75 9.36 6.52
N ILE A 121 7.05 9.51 6.70
CA ILE A 121 7.80 10.59 6.05
C ILE A 121 7.82 10.40 4.54
N ASN A 122 8.05 9.18 4.05
CA ASN A 122 7.96 8.90 2.61
C ASN A 122 6.57 9.20 2.04
N ASN A 123 5.50 8.75 2.73
CA ASN A 123 4.14 9.02 2.29
C ASN A 123 3.86 10.53 2.20
N HIS A 124 4.28 11.28 3.22
CA HIS A 124 4.15 12.74 3.25
C HIS A 124 4.90 13.41 2.10
N ASN A 125 6.16 13.05 1.89
CA ASN A 125 6.98 13.59 0.82
C ASN A 125 6.40 13.28 -0.57
N LEU A 126 5.92 12.06 -0.81
CA LEU A 126 5.31 11.67 -2.08
C LEU A 126 4.00 12.42 -2.34
N VAL A 127 3.15 12.58 -1.34
CA VAL A 127 1.93 13.40 -1.48
C VAL A 127 2.29 14.84 -1.84
N LYS A 128 3.26 15.45 -1.16
CA LYS A 128 3.71 16.82 -1.50
C LYS A 128 4.25 16.95 -2.91
N LEU A 129 4.99 15.94 -3.40
CA LEU A 129 5.53 15.95 -4.77
C LEU A 129 4.44 15.86 -5.84
N PHE A 130 3.34 15.13 -5.57
CA PHE A 130 2.31 14.87 -6.58
C PHE A 130 1.09 15.77 -6.46
N ALA A 131 0.86 16.38 -5.29
CA ALA A 131 -0.34 17.14 -5.01
C ALA A 131 -0.58 18.31 -5.99
N GLU A 132 0.46 19.03 -6.41
CA GLU A 132 0.28 20.15 -7.31
C GLU A 132 -0.22 19.72 -8.70
N GLY A 133 0.27 18.60 -9.22
CA GLY A 133 -0.25 18.00 -10.45
C GLY A 133 -1.70 17.52 -10.29
N MET A 134 -2.00 16.84 -9.17
CA MET A 134 -3.35 16.38 -8.86
C MET A 134 -4.33 17.55 -8.73
N LYS A 135 -3.94 18.65 -8.08
CA LYS A 135 -4.75 19.88 -7.95
C LYS A 135 -5.07 20.50 -9.30
N LYS A 136 -4.03 20.61 -10.15
CA LYS A 136 -4.18 21.19 -11.50
C LYS A 136 -5.20 20.42 -12.35
N ASP A 137 -5.17 19.10 -12.23
CA ASP A 137 -6.04 18.22 -13.03
C ASP A 137 -7.39 17.94 -12.34
N GLY A 138 -7.61 18.47 -11.12
CA GLY A 138 -8.83 18.26 -10.33
C GLY A 138 -9.08 16.78 -9.98
N TYR A 139 -8.04 15.97 -10.00
CA TYR A 139 -8.13 14.52 -9.74
C TYR A 139 -6.89 14.00 -9.03
N GLY A 140 -7.08 13.51 -7.81
CA GLY A 140 -6.04 12.83 -7.05
C GLY A 140 -6.63 11.69 -6.22
N ARG A 141 -5.90 10.58 -6.16
CA ARG A 141 -6.25 9.42 -5.34
C ARG A 141 -5.01 8.94 -4.60
N VAL A 142 -5.02 9.11 -3.29
CA VAL A 142 -3.98 8.60 -2.41
C VAL A 142 -4.56 7.46 -1.59
N VAL A 143 -4.00 6.27 -1.73
CA VAL A 143 -4.38 5.10 -0.95
C VAL A 143 -3.18 4.57 -0.19
N ASN A 144 -3.29 4.52 1.14
CA ASN A 144 -2.26 3.95 2.00
C ASN A 144 -2.65 2.51 2.36
N ILE A 145 -1.78 1.57 2.05
CA ILE A 145 -1.94 0.17 2.47
C ILE A 145 -1.29 0.04 3.85
N ILE A 146 -2.11 0.00 4.89
CA ILE A 146 -1.62 -0.02 6.27
C ILE A 146 -1.92 -1.35 6.97
N SER A 147 -2.87 -1.43 7.90
CA SER A 147 -3.15 -2.68 8.64
C SER A 147 -4.46 -2.56 9.42
N THR A 148 -5.13 -3.68 9.67
CA THR A 148 -6.22 -3.78 10.63
C THR A 148 -5.80 -3.37 12.05
N SER A 149 -4.49 -3.36 12.34
CA SER A 149 -3.95 -2.91 13.63
C SER A 149 -4.28 -1.45 13.98
N VAL A 150 -4.71 -0.65 13.01
CA VAL A 150 -5.22 0.71 13.23
C VAL A 150 -6.51 0.69 14.04
N LYS A 151 -7.35 -0.32 13.86
CA LYS A 151 -8.61 -0.49 14.59
C LYS A 151 -8.45 -1.35 15.85
N GLN A 152 -7.59 -2.37 15.78
CA GLN A 152 -7.35 -3.31 16.88
C GLN A 152 -5.88 -3.72 16.90
N PRO A 153 -5.08 -3.29 17.89
CA PRO A 153 -3.67 -3.65 17.98
C PRO A 153 -3.46 -5.16 17.91
N LEU A 154 -2.51 -5.58 17.09
CA LEU A 154 -2.17 -6.99 16.90
C LEU A 154 -1.01 -7.39 17.81
N PRO A 155 -1.07 -8.55 18.49
CA PRO A 155 0.02 -9.04 19.34
C PRO A 155 1.34 -9.16 18.56
N ASN A 156 2.45 -8.83 19.23
CA ASN A 156 3.81 -8.92 18.68
C ASN A 156 4.06 -8.09 17.39
N LEU A 157 3.31 -7.01 17.18
CA LEU A 157 3.51 -6.06 16.10
C LEU A 157 3.62 -4.61 16.64
N GLY A 158 4.29 -4.42 17.78
CA GLY A 158 4.25 -3.18 18.54
C GLY A 158 4.63 -1.93 17.74
N VAL A 159 5.80 -1.91 17.12
CA VAL A 159 6.25 -0.77 16.27
C VAL A 159 5.29 -0.57 15.10
N SER A 160 4.91 -1.66 14.41
CA SER A 160 3.98 -1.59 13.27
C SER A 160 2.62 -1.01 13.67
N ASN A 161 2.03 -1.46 14.79
CA ASN A 161 0.75 -0.96 15.29
C ASN A 161 0.80 0.57 15.49
N THR A 162 1.85 1.06 16.16
CA THR A 162 2.05 2.48 16.46
C THR A 162 2.17 3.32 15.19
N ILE A 163 3.05 2.92 14.29
CA ILE A 163 3.31 3.71 13.08
C ILE A 163 2.14 3.66 12.09
N ARG A 164 1.44 2.53 11.97
CA ARG A 164 0.26 2.42 11.12
C ARG A 164 -0.90 3.28 11.63
N ALA A 165 -1.07 3.40 12.95
CA ALA A 165 -2.04 4.32 13.54
C ALA A 165 -1.69 5.79 13.28
N ALA A 166 -0.41 6.15 13.36
CA ALA A 166 0.07 7.49 12.99
C ALA A 166 -0.23 7.81 11.51
N VAL A 167 0.02 6.87 10.60
CA VAL A 167 -0.31 7.03 9.17
C VAL A 167 -1.82 7.23 8.98
N ALA A 168 -2.67 6.49 9.70
CA ALA A 168 -4.12 6.63 9.57
C ALA A 168 -4.62 8.02 10.00
N ASN A 169 -4.09 8.57 11.09
CA ASN A 169 -4.42 9.92 11.56
C ASN A 169 -3.90 10.99 10.57
N TRP A 170 -2.65 10.89 10.15
CA TRP A 170 -2.06 11.75 9.12
C TRP A 170 -2.90 11.73 7.82
N SER A 171 -3.34 10.55 7.40
CA SER A 171 -4.18 10.38 6.22
C SER A 171 -5.50 11.14 6.32
N LYS A 172 -6.16 11.11 7.50
CA LYS A 172 -7.40 11.86 7.74
C LYS A 172 -7.17 13.38 7.67
N THR A 173 -6.06 13.85 8.22
CA THR A 173 -5.68 15.27 8.15
C THR A 173 -5.45 15.69 6.69
N MET A 174 -4.68 14.92 5.92
CA MET A 174 -4.47 15.17 4.49
C MET A 174 -5.77 15.15 3.68
N ALA A 175 -6.70 14.23 4.00
CA ALA A 175 -8.01 14.16 3.36
C ALA A 175 -8.81 15.45 3.53
N ASN A 176 -8.76 16.04 4.73
CA ASN A 176 -9.44 17.31 5.04
C ASN A 176 -8.82 18.49 4.26
N GLU A 177 -7.48 18.54 4.20
CA GLU A 177 -6.76 19.64 3.56
C GLU A 177 -6.83 19.59 2.02
N LEU A 178 -6.85 18.39 1.44
CA LEU A 178 -6.77 18.21 -0.01
C LEU A 178 -8.13 17.98 -0.69
N GLY A 179 -9.19 17.71 0.07
CA GLY A 179 -10.51 17.36 -0.47
C GLY A 179 -11.10 18.42 -1.38
N ALA A 180 -10.92 19.71 -1.08
CA ALA A 180 -11.42 20.83 -1.89
C ALA A 180 -10.82 20.85 -3.32
N PHE A 181 -9.72 20.14 -3.56
CA PHE A 181 -9.05 20.07 -4.84
C PHE A 181 -9.38 18.80 -5.65
N GLY A 182 -10.40 18.03 -5.25
CA GLY A 182 -10.76 16.78 -5.90
C GLY A 182 -9.81 15.62 -5.59
N ILE A 183 -9.01 15.73 -4.51
CA ILE A 183 -8.06 14.73 -4.07
C ILE A 183 -8.64 13.99 -2.86
N THR A 184 -8.71 12.65 -2.95
CA THR A 184 -9.10 11.80 -1.82
C THR A 184 -7.89 11.10 -1.23
N VAL A 185 -7.87 10.94 0.11
CA VAL A 185 -6.82 10.22 0.84
C VAL A 185 -7.48 9.19 1.73
N ASN A 186 -7.30 7.90 1.42
CA ASN A 186 -7.96 6.80 2.11
C ASN A 186 -6.93 5.73 2.53
N ASN A 187 -7.33 4.86 3.45
CA ASN A 187 -6.52 3.75 3.92
C ASN A 187 -7.24 2.43 3.63
N VAL A 188 -6.51 1.44 3.13
CA VAL A 188 -6.94 0.05 3.08
C VAL A 188 -6.21 -0.70 4.19
N LEU A 189 -6.95 -1.51 4.94
CA LEU A 189 -6.47 -2.26 6.09
C LEU A 189 -6.51 -3.77 5.78
N PRO A 190 -5.45 -4.34 5.16
CA PRO A 190 -5.41 -5.76 4.90
C PRO A 190 -5.43 -6.58 6.20
N GLY A 191 -6.18 -7.66 6.20
CA GLY A 191 -6.04 -8.75 7.16
C GLY A 191 -4.89 -9.69 6.79
N ALA A 192 -4.96 -10.93 7.26
CA ALA A 192 -4.03 -11.98 6.88
C ALA A 192 -4.22 -12.31 5.39
N THR A 193 -3.29 -11.88 4.55
CA THR A 193 -3.33 -11.98 3.09
C THR A 193 -2.24 -12.90 2.58
N GLU A 194 -2.55 -13.83 1.71
CA GLU A 194 -1.63 -14.82 1.13
C GLU A 194 -0.52 -14.12 0.33
N THR A 195 0.62 -13.94 0.97
CA THR A 195 1.83 -13.31 0.45
C THR A 195 3.04 -13.93 1.14
N GLU A 196 4.23 -13.73 0.59
CA GLU A 196 5.49 -14.12 1.27
C GLU A 196 5.60 -13.52 2.68
N ARG A 197 5.03 -12.33 2.91
CA ARG A 197 5.01 -11.71 4.24
C ARG A 197 4.20 -12.54 5.23
N LEU A 198 3.05 -13.07 4.84
CA LEU A 198 2.25 -13.94 5.70
C LEU A 198 3.00 -15.23 6.00
N GLN A 199 3.64 -15.84 4.99
CA GLN A 199 4.47 -17.04 5.19
C GLN A 199 5.58 -16.79 6.21
N SER A 200 6.29 -15.65 6.09
CA SER A 200 7.32 -15.24 7.05
C SER A 200 6.77 -15.03 8.47
N ILE A 201 5.57 -14.49 8.62
CA ILE A 201 4.91 -14.32 9.94
C ILE A 201 4.55 -15.68 10.54
N ILE A 202 4.00 -16.59 9.74
CA ILE A 202 3.65 -17.96 10.17
C ILE A 202 4.92 -18.70 10.61
N GLN A 203 6.00 -18.65 9.82
CA GLN A 203 7.27 -19.25 10.14
C GLN A 203 7.83 -18.70 11.47
N THR A 204 7.89 -17.37 11.61
CA THR A 204 8.35 -16.72 12.84
C THR A 204 7.53 -17.14 14.07
N LYS A 205 6.21 -17.31 13.90
CA LYS A 205 5.34 -17.76 15.00
C LYS A 205 5.59 -19.25 15.32
N SER A 206 5.78 -20.09 14.31
CA SER A 206 6.17 -21.50 14.45
C SER A 206 7.48 -21.63 15.21
N ASP A 207 8.52 -20.91 14.81
CA ASP A 207 9.84 -20.94 15.46
C ASP A 207 9.78 -20.50 16.94
N LYS A 208 8.96 -19.48 17.26
CA LYS A 208 8.80 -18.97 18.63
C LYS A 208 7.97 -19.85 19.54
N THR A 209 6.98 -20.56 18.99
CA THR A 209 6.05 -21.40 19.79
C THR A 209 6.44 -22.87 19.82
N GLY A 210 7.29 -23.32 18.90
CA GLY A 210 7.56 -24.73 18.66
C GLY A 210 6.40 -25.50 18.00
N TRP A 211 5.35 -24.80 17.56
CA TRP A 211 4.21 -25.42 16.89
C TRP A 211 4.50 -25.63 15.41
N GLY A 212 3.96 -26.70 14.85
CA GLY A 212 4.03 -26.93 13.40
C GLY A 212 3.34 -25.80 12.61
N ILE A 213 3.81 -25.55 11.39
CA ILE A 213 3.30 -24.50 10.50
C ILE A 213 1.78 -24.63 10.30
N ASP A 214 1.27 -25.84 10.11
CA ASP A 214 -0.17 -26.10 9.90
C ASP A 214 -1.00 -25.73 11.12
N ILE A 215 -0.49 -26.04 12.34
CA ILE A 215 -1.16 -25.65 13.59
C ILE A 215 -1.23 -24.12 13.70
N VAL A 216 -0.13 -23.44 13.38
CA VAL A 216 -0.10 -21.96 13.39
C VAL A 216 -1.09 -21.39 12.38
N ARG A 217 -1.18 -21.96 11.17
CA ARG A 217 -2.16 -21.55 10.15
C ARG A 217 -3.58 -21.72 10.65
N ASP A 218 -3.91 -22.89 11.18
CA ASP A 218 -5.25 -23.20 11.68
C ASP A 218 -5.66 -22.26 12.81
N GLU A 219 -4.77 -21.97 13.76
CA GLU A 219 -5.04 -21.00 14.81
C GLU A 219 -5.30 -19.60 14.27
N MET A 220 -4.55 -19.16 13.26
CA MET A 220 -4.80 -17.88 12.62
C MET A 220 -6.13 -17.86 11.85
N LEU A 221 -6.53 -18.95 11.23
CA LEU A 221 -7.80 -19.09 10.52
C LEU A 221 -9.01 -19.08 11.46
N LYS A 222 -8.86 -19.57 12.69
CA LYS A 222 -9.93 -19.50 13.71
C LYS A 222 -10.36 -18.06 14.02
N GLU A 223 -9.41 -17.12 13.97
CA GLU A 223 -9.67 -15.70 14.22
C GLU A 223 -10.42 -15.00 13.08
N ILE A 224 -10.52 -15.62 11.90
CA ILE A 224 -11.13 -15.03 10.71
C ILE A 224 -12.51 -15.65 10.49
N PRO A 225 -13.61 -14.87 10.53
CA PRO A 225 -14.96 -15.39 10.28
C PRO A 225 -15.10 -16.13 8.95
N MET A 226 -14.48 -15.65 7.87
CA MET A 226 -14.50 -16.30 6.56
C MET A 226 -13.64 -17.56 6.47
N LYS A 227 -12.92 -17.97 7.53
CA LYS A 227 -12.14 -19.21 7.65
C LYS A 227 -11.11 -19.43 6.54
N ARG A 228 -10.63 -18.36 5.93
CA ARG A 228 -9.56 -18.38 4.96
C ARG A 228 -8.73 -17.09 5.04
N PHE A 229 -7.51 -17.16 4.53
CA PHE A 229 -6.75 -15.95 4.26
C PHE A 229 -7.30 -15.22 3.03
N GLY A 230 -7.11 -13.90 2.99
CA GLY A 230 -7.44 -13.10 1.81
C GLY A 230 -6.40 -13.30 0.70
N LYS A 231 -6.83 -13.13 -0.55
CA LYS A 231 -5.90 -13.07 -1.69
C LYS A 231 -5.43 -11.63 -1.89
N ALA A 232 -4.24 -11.45 -2.48
CA ALA A 232 -3.72 -10.12 -2.78
C ALA A 232 -4.64 -9.33 -3.73
N GLU A 233 -5.29 -10.02 -4.65
CA GLU A 233 -6.26 -9.48 -5.61
C GLU A 233 -7.53 -8.93 -4.93
N GLU A 234 -7.96 -9.53 -3.81
CA GLU A 234 -9.13 -9.04 -3.06
C GLU A 234 -8.83 -7.68 -2.38
N VAL A 235 -7.60 -7.52 -1.89
CA VAL A 235 -7.13 -6.22 -1.38
C VAL A 235 -6.98 -5.22 -2.52
N ALA A 236 -6.42 -5.66 -3.65
CA ALA A 236 -6.23 -4.83 -4.84
C ALA A 236 -7.55 -4.30 -5.42
N ALA A 237 -8.61 -5.11 -5.42
CA ALA A 237 -9.94 -4.69 -5.87
C ALA A 237 -10.49 -3.51 -5.04
N ALA A 238 -10.35 -3.56 -3.71
CA ALA A 238 -10.75 -2.46 -2.84
C ALA A 238 -9.93 -1.18 -3.10
N VAL A 239 -8.61 -1.33 -3.31
CA VAL A 239 -7.72 -0.21 -3.66
C VAL A 239 -8.13 0.39 -5.00
N ALA A 240 -8.35 -0.43 -6.02
CA ALA A 240 -8.72 0.01 -7.37
C ALA A 240 -10.07 0.75 -7.37
N PHE A 241 -11.05 0.25 -6.61
CA PHE A 241 -12.31 0.96 -6.40
C PHE A 241 -12.08 2.36 -5.81
N LEU A 242 -11.29 2.49 -4.73
CA LEU A 242 -10.99 3.77 -4.10
C LEU A 242 -10.21 4.71 -5.03
N CYS A 243 -9.47 4.18 -5.99
CA CYS A 243 -8.77 4.97 -7.00
C CYS A 243 -9.68 5.45 -8.13
N SER A 244 -10.87 4.89 -8.29
CA SER A 244 -11.76 5.16 -9.42
C SER A 244 -12.60 6.44 -9.25
N PRO A 245 -13.21 6.95 -10.35
CA PRO A 245 -14.21 8.01 -10.27
C PRO A 245 -15.44 7.63 -9.43
N ALA A 246 -15.80 6.34 -9.35
CA ALA A 246 -16.92 5.86 -8.56
C ALA A 246 -16.77 6.14 -7.05
N ALA A 247 -15.53 6.27 -6.56
CA ALA A 247 -15.23 6.55 -5.16
C ALA A 247 -14.96 8.05 -4.87
N ALA A 248 -15.33 8.96 -5.76
CA ALA A 248 -14.97 10.37 -5.68
C ALA A 248 -15.45 11.08 -4.39
N TYR A 249 -16.48 10.57 -3.73
CA TYR A 249 -17.02 11.13 -2.49
C TYR A 249 -16.60 10.35 -1.23
N ILE A 250 -15.70 9.36 -1.39
CA ILE A 250 -15.14 8.57 -0.28
C ILE A 250 -13.78 9.15 0.07
N ASN A 251 -13.69 9.81 1.26
CA ASN A 251 -12.49 10.53 1.65
C ASN A 251 -12.21 10.41 3.16
N GLY A 252 -10.97 10.14 3.51
CA GLY A 252 -10.50 10.09 4.89
C GLY A 252 -11.01 8.88 5.68
N ILE A 253 -11.22 7.72 5.04
CA ILE A 253 -11.72 6.50 5.67
C ILE A 253 -10.68 5.41 5.79
N ASN A 254 -10.96 4.46 6.68
CA ASN A 254 -10.23 3.21 6.86
C ASN A 254 -11.11 2.05 6.38
N VAL A 255 -10.70 1.33 5.36
CA VAL A 255 -11.45 0.20 4.77
C VAL A 255 -10.78 -1.12 5.14
N PRO A 256 -11.32 -1.90 6.10
CA PRO A 256 -10.83 -3.25 6.37
C PRO A 256 -11.12 -4.18 5.18
N VAL A 257 -10.12 -5.00 4.82
CA VAL A 257 -10.24 -6.12 3.86
C VAL A 257 -9.63 -7.33 4.55
N ASP A 258 -10.38 -7.97 5.45
CA ASP A 258 -9.84 -8.87 6.46
C ASP A 258 -10.69 -10.11 6.76
N GLY A 259 -11.72 -10.37 5.97
CA GLY A 259 -12.62 -11.50 6.16
C GLY A 259 -13.44 -11.42 7.44
N GLY A 260 -13.65 -10.21 7.99
CA GLY A 260 -14.40 -9.98 9.22
C GLY A 260 -13.58 -10.17 10.51
N ARG A 261 -12.25 -10.23 10.42
CA ARG A 261 -11.37 -10.47 11.59
C ARG A 261 -11.42 -9.34 12.60
N THR A 262 -11.53 -8.10 12.16
CA THR A 262 -11.58 -6.93 13.05
C THR A 262 -12.91 -6.89 13.78
N GLY A 263 -12.89 -6.92 15.12
CA GLY A 263 -14.10 -6.96 15.94
C GLY A 263 -14.74 -5.60 16.22
N SER A 264 -14.12 -4.49 15.79
CA SER A 264 -14.66 -3.14 15.92
C SER A 264 -15.32 -2.65 14.64
N LEU A 265 -16.38 -1.87 14.77
CA LEU A 265 -17.06 -1.20 13.66
C LEU A 265 -16.24 -0.05 13.08
#